data_4d11a346c8da82b59dde599c0fec6468
#
_entry.id   4d11a346c8da82b59dde599c0fec6468
#
_cell.length_a   1.000
_cell.length_b   1.000
_cell.length_c   1.000
_cell.angle_alpha   90.00
_cell.angle_beta   90.00
_cell.angle_gamma   90.00
#
_symmetry.space_group_name_H-M   'P 1'
#
loop_
_entity.id
_entity.type
_entity.pdbx_description
1 polymer ?
#
loop_
_entity_poly.entity_id
_entity_poly.type
_entity_poly.pdbx_seq_one_letter_code
_entity_poly.pdbx_strand_id
1 'polypeptide(L)'
;MNFLKKIYCRTFQTVFKIALPFLPYRNPRILGSVKQIPDLLKKKKLTRVLIVTDPGIALLGLTGELERALTENGIFYAVYDKTAANPTTANVAEALELYHAQFCEAIIGFDGGSSMDCAKAVGARASKPRQSLEKMKGILHVHARLPLLIAVPTTAGTGSETTLACVIVDADTRHKYVINDFCLIPRYAVLDPNVTLSLPPFVTATTGMDALTHAVEAYIGNTTTHGTRKNAEQAVKLIFENLDEAYTNGKNLKARRNMLQASYYAGCAFTKSYVGYVHAVAHSLGGQYNVPHGLANAILLPFVLEEYGSCIYPKLARLASAAGLACGTGTASGAAHSEEEAAKAFIEAIKDMKKRFGIGDTVPEIWKEDIPKMARYADKEANPLYPVPVLMDAKELEKFYYKVMP
;
A
#
# COMPACT_ATOMS: atom_id res chain seq x y z
N MET A 1 17.94 -16.35 13.91
CA MET A 1 18.56 -16.45 12.54
C MET A 1 20.06 -16.74 12.65
N ASN A 2 20.65 -17.65 11.81
CA ASN A 2 22.08 -17.96 11.84
C ASN A 2 22.94 -16.79 11.27
N PHE A 3 24.23 -16.78 11.64
CA PHE A 3 25.16 -15.69 11.32
C PHE A 3 25.36 -15.47 9.81
N LEU A 4 25.50 -16.52 9.03
CA LEU A 4 25.68 -16.43 7.56
C LEU A 4 24.45 -15.85 6.86
N LYS A 5 23.25 -16.26 7.28
CA LYS A 5 22.00 -15.69 6.74
C LYS A 5 21.86 -14.20 7.09
N LYS A 6 22.27 -13.79 8.29
CA LYS A 6 22.31 -12.36 8.69
C LYS A 6 23.25 -11.55 7.80
N ILE A 7 24.47 -12.04 7.56
CA ILE A 7 25.44 -11.38 6.67
C ILE A 7 24.83 -11.25 5.25
N TYR A 8 24.31 -12.33 4.71
CA TYR A 8 23.68 -12.32 3.38
C TYR A 8 22.55 -11.26 3.29
N CYS A 9 21.63 -11.26 4.25
CA CYS A 9 20.53 -10.28 4.25
C CYS A 9 21.05 -8.84 4.34
N ARG A 10 21.99 -8.55 5.22
CA ARG A 10 22.55 -7.19 5.37
C ARG A 10 23.35 -6.74 4.15
N THR A 11 24.11 -7.63 3.55
CA THR A 11 24.82 -7.34 2.29
C THR A 11 23.85 -7.00 1.17
N PHE A 12 22.81 -7.82 0.98
CA PHE A 12 21.77 -7.57 0.00
C PHE A 12 21.12 -6.19 0.22
N GLN A 13 20.68 -5.89 1.44
CA GLN A 13 20.05 -4.62 1.81
C GLN A 13 20.97 -3.42 1.61
N THR A 14 22.27 -3.59 1.88
CA THR A 14 23.27 -2.52 1.68
C THR A 14 23.51 -2.26 0.20
N VAL A 15 23.67 -3.30 -0.61
CA VAL A 15 23.80 -3.16 -2.08
C VAL A 15 22.55 -2.49 -2.65
N PHE A 16 21.37 -2.92 -2.24
CA PHE A 16 20.12 -2.30 -2.67
C PHE A 16 20.06 -0.82 -2.28
N LYS A 17 20.43 -0.46 -1.04
CA LYS A 17 20.48 0.94 -0.59
C LYS A 17 21.41 1.80 -1.45
N ILE A 18 22.57 1.28 -1.82
CA ILE A 18 23.51 1.99 -2.70
C ILE A 18 22.93 2.15 -4.11
N ALA A 19 22.20 1.16 -4.60
CA ALA A 19 21.58 1.19 -5.93
C ALA A 19 20.37 2.13 -6.02
N LEU A 20 19.65 2.38 -4.91
CA LEU A 20 18.38 3.14 -4.90
C LEU A 20 18.40 4.47 -5.66
N PRO A 21 19.43 5.34 -5.55
CA PRO A 21 19.48 6.62 -6.27
C PRO A 21 19.53 6.48 -7.80
N PHE A 22 19.98 5.33 -8.28
CA PHE A 22 20.17 5.05 -9.72
C PHE A 22 18.99 4.29 -10.34
N LEU A 23 18.07 3.81 -9.52
CA LEU A 23 16.89 3.07 -9.97
C LEU A 23 15.82 4.03 -10.51
N PRO A 24 15.10 3.67 -11.58
CA PRO A 24 14.17 4.57 -12.28
C PRO A 24 12.82 4.70 -11.58
N TYR A 25 12.83 4.85 -10.26
CA TYR A 25 11.64 5.17 -9.50
C TYR A 25 11.08 6.53 -9.91
N ARG A 26 9.77 6.60 -9.98
CA ARG A 26 9.04 7.87 -10.18
C ARG A 26 7.90 7.98 -9.19
N ASN A 27 7.54 9.20 -8.87
CA ASN A 27 6.29 9.47 -8.17
C ASN A 27 5.24 9.82 -9.23
N PRO A 28 4.03 9.24 -9.19
CA PRO A 28 2.94 9.63 -10.08
C PRO A 28 2.60 11.12 -9.96
N ARG A 29 2.20 11.75 -11.05
CA ARG A 29 1.72 13.13 -10.99
C ARG A 29 0.31 13.15 -10.40
N ILE A 30 0.08 14.03 -9.43
CA ILE A 30 -1.21 14.13 -8.76
C ILE A 30 -2.19 14.95 -9.62
N LEU A 31 -3.40 14.42 -9.78
CA LEU A 31 -4.59 15.14 -10.18
C LEU A 31 -5.53 15.22 -8.98
N GLY A 32 -6.24 16.32 -8.81
CA GLY A 32 -7.11 16.57 -7.66
C GLY A 32 -8.56 16.10 -7.85
N SER A 33 -8.95 15.74 -9.08
CA SER A 33 -10.30 15.28 -9.40
C SER A 33 -10.31 14.43 -10.67
N VAL A 34 -11.25 13.48 -10.73
CA VAL A 34 -11.54 12.67 -11.92
C VAL A 34 -11.93 13.53 -13.13
N LYS A 35 -12.49 14.72 -12.92
CA LYS A 35 -12.83 15.68 -13.97
C LYS A 35 -11.62 16.20 -14.75
N GLN A 36 -10.42 16.07 -14.24
CA GLN A 36 -9.19 16.48 -14.92
C GLN A 36 -8.65 15.41 -15.89
N ILE A 37 -9.19 14.18 -15.83
CA ILE A 37 -8.74 13.08 -16.70
C ILE A 37 -9.01 13.37 -18.19
N PRO A 38 -10.19 13.86 -18.62
CA PRO A 38 -10.43 14.16 -20.03
C PRO A 38 -9.42 15.13 -20.63
N ASP A 39 -9.11 16.23 -19.93
CA ASP A 39 -8.12 17.21 -20.41
C ASP A 39 -6.72 16.60 -20.54
N LEU A 40 -6.34 15.73 -19.58
CA LEU A 40 -5.10 14.98 -19.67
C LEU A 40 -5.05 14.10 -20.91
N LEU A 41 -6.14 13.34 -21.18
CA LEU A 41 -6.23 12.45 -22.32
C LEU A 41 -6.16 13.23 -23.65
N LYS A 42 -6.88 14.34 -23.77
CA LYS A 42 -6.81 15.25 -24.93
C LYS A 42 -5.40 15.77 -25.18
N LYS A 43 -4.69 16.21 -24.11
CA LYS A 43 -3.27 16.61 -24.19
C LYS A 43 -2.36 15.50 -24.70
N LYS A 44 -2.73 14.25 -24.45
CA LYS A 44 -1.99 13.05 -24.90
C LYS A 44 -2.48 12.54 -26.25
N LYS A 45 -3.51 13.16 -26.84
CA LYS A 45 -4.19 12.71 -28.08
C LYS A 45 -4.73 11.29 -27.96
N LEU A 46 -5.27 10.93 -26.79
CA LEU A 46 -5.89 9.65 -26.50
C LEU A 46 -7.40 9.84 -26.42
N THR A 47 -8.13 8.99 -27.11
CA THR A 47 -9.59 9.12 -27.29
C THR A 47 -10.38 7.93 -26.76
N ARG A 48 -9.70 6.85 -26.38
CA ARG A 48 -10.33 5.58 -25.96
C ARG A 48 -9.65 5.02 -24.73
N VAL A 49 -10.42 4.75 -23.67
CA VAL A 49 -9.85 4.28 -22.39
C VAL A 49 -10.59 3.06 -21.85
N LEU A 50 -9.87 2.18 -21.16
CA LEU A 50 -10.44 1.12 -20.35
C LEU A 50 -10.47 1.57 -18.89
N ILE A 51 -11.63 1.51 -18.25
CA ILE A 51 -11.79 1.64 -16.79
C ILE A 51 -11.82 0.23 -16.22
N VAL A 52 -10.94 -0.06 -15.26
CA VAL A 52 -10.88 -1.34 -14.55
C VAL A 52 -11.30 -1.08 -13.11
N THR A 53 -12.36 -1.74 -12.68
CA THR A 53 -12.96 -1.59 -11.35
C THR A 53 -13.52 -2.92 -10.84
N ASP A 54 -14.13 -2.92 -9.67
CA ASP A 54 -14.80 -4.07 -9.09
C ASP A 54 -16.34 -3.96 -9.13
N PRO A 55 -17.08 -5.06 -8.87
CA PRO A 55 -18.54 -5.04 -8.87
C PRO A 55 -19.14 -4.11 -7.80
N GLY A 56 -18.47 -3.94 -6.67
CA GLY A 56 -18.94 -3.09 -5.56
C GLY A 56 -18.90 -1.62 -5.95
N ILE A 57 -17.79 -1.17 -6.54
CA ILE A 57 -17.62 0.20 -7.03
C ILE A 57 -18.61 0.51 -8.15
N ALA A 58 -18.81 -0.44 -9.07
CA ALA A 58 -19.79 -0.31 -10.17
C ALA A 58 -21.22 -0.19 -9.61
N LEU A 59 -21.62 -1.07 -8.68
CA LEU A 59 -22.93 -1.05 -8.04
C LEU A 59 -23.20 0.27 -7.29
N LEU A 60 -22.18 0.83 -6.65
CA LEU A 60 -22.26 2.12 -5.97
C LEU A 60 -22.26 3.32 -6.93
N GLY A 61 -22.06 3.10 -8.23
CA GLY A 61 -22.01 4.15 -9.25
C GLY A 61 -20.86 5.15 -9.07
N LEU A 62 -19.78 4.77 -8.40
CA LEU A 62 -18.67 5.68 -8.09
C LEU A 62 -17.88 6.10 -9.33
N THR A 63 -17.91 5.33 -10.41
CA THR A 63 -17.31 5.68 -11.70
C THR A 63 -18.11 6.72 -12.49
N GLY A 64 -19.39 6.95 -12.13
CA GLY A 64 -20.35 7.73 -12.91
C GLY A 64 -19.94 9.19 -13.17
N GLU A 65 -19.21 9.84 -12.24
CA GLU A 65 -18.68 11.19 -12.48
C GLU A 65 -17.57 11.20 -13.53
N LEU A 66 -16.68 10.20 -13.48
CA LEU A 66 -15.64 10.01 -14.50
C LEU A 66 -16.26 9.70 -15.87
N GLU A 67 -17.21 8.77 -15.93
CA GLU A 67 -17.89 8.36 -17.17
C GLU A 67 -18.60 9.54 -17.84
N ARG A 68 -19.31 10.35 -17.05
CA ARG A 68 -19.94 11.58 -17.53
C ARG A 68 -18.91 12.56 -18.07
N ALA A 69 -17.83 12.80 -17.31
CA ALA A 69 -16.78 13.71 -17.75
C ALA A 69 -16.11 13.23 -19.04
N LEU A 70 -15.89 11.94 -19.23
CA LEU A 70 -15.33 11.37 -20.45
C LEU A 70 -16.31 11.58 -21.63
N THR A 71 -17.60 11.27 -21.44
CA THR A 71 -18.66 11.41 -22.46
C THR A 71 -18.79 12.85 -22.92
N GLU A 72 -18.89 13.82 -22.00
CA GLU A 72 -19.01 15.26 -22.30
C GLU A 72 -17.79 15.79 -23.07
N ASN A 73 -16.67 15.12 -22.96
CA ASN A 73 -15.44 15.48 -23.65
C ASN A 73 -15.15 14.67 -24.93
N GLY A 74 -16.10 13.83 -25.37
CA GLY A 74 -15.99 13.02 -26.59
C GLY A 74 -14.94 11.91 -26.50
N ILE A 75 -14.65 11.42 -25.29
CA ILE A 75 -13.72 10.31 -25.07
C ILE A 75 -14.52 9.04 -24.84
N PHE A 76 -14.26 8.04 -25.66
CA PHE A 76 -14.88 6.73 -25.53
C PHE A 76 -14.26 5.99 -24.31
N TYR A 77 -15.11 5.26 -23.57
CA TYR A 77 -14.65 4.38 -22.50
C TYR A 77 -15.34 3.02 -22.55
N ALA A 78 -14.63 2.00 -22.14
CA ALA A 78 -15.15 0.70 -21.80
C ALA A 78 -14.93 0.45 -20.31
N VAL A 79 -15.85 -0.26 -19.66
CA VAL A 79 -15.73 -0.57 -18.21
C VAL A 79 -15.59 -2.08 -18.05
N TYR A 80 -14.54 -2.51 -17.38
CA TYR A 80 -14.37 -3.85 -16.83
C TYR A 80 -14.62 -3.79 -15.33
N ASP A 81 -15.74 -4.29 -14.87
CA ASP A 81 -16.24 -4.19 -13.49
C ASP A 81 -16.28 -5.53 -12.74
N LYS A 82 -15.50 -6.52 -13.20
CA LYS A 82 -15.51 -7.88 -12.65
C LYS A 82 -14.26 -8.25 -11.86
N THR A 83 -13.44 -7.25 -11.47
CA THR A 83 -12.21 -7.53 -10.72
C THR A 83 -12.55 -8.13 -9.36
N ALA A 84 -11.97 -9.30 -9.05
CA ALA A 84 -12.11 -9.94 -7.74
C ALA A 84 -11.24 -9.24 -6.69
N ALA A 85 -11.57 -9.39 -5.40
CA ALA A 85 -10.79 -8.85 -4.27
C ALA A 85 -9.32 -9.30 -4.26
N ASN A 86 -9.01 -10.44 -4.86
CA ASN A 86 -7.67 -10.89 -5.23
C ASN A 86 -7.70 -11.14 -6.73
N PRO A 87 -7.25 -10.19 -7.57
CA PRO A 87 -7.43 -10.28 -9.02
C PRO A 87 -6.72 -11.50 -9.60
N THR A 88 -7.45 -12.22 -10.45
CA THR A 88 -6.95 -13.47 -11.03
C THR A 88 -6.39 -13.25 -12.43
N THR A 89 -5.61 -14.23 -12.91
CA THR A 89 -5.17 -14.27 -14.32
C THR A 89 -6.35 -14.25 -15.28
N ALA A 90 -7.50 -14.82 -14.91
CA ALA A 90 -8.74 -14.76 -15.69
C ALA A 90 -9.30 -13.33 -15.77
N ASN A 91 -9.38 -12.60 -14.63
CA ASN A 91 -9.79 -11.20 -14.65
C ASN A 91 -8.92 -10.36 -15.58
N VAL A 92 -7.61 -10.58 -15.55
CA VAL A 92 -6.67 -9.86 -16.44
C VAL A 92 -6.90 -10.23 -17.90
N ALA A 93 -7.18 -11.50 -18.21
CA ALA A 93 -7.44 -11.94 -19.58
C ALA A 93 -8.73 -11.33 -20.16
N GLU A 94 -9.83 -11.36 -19.40
CA GLU A 94 -11.10 -10.75 -19.79
C GLU A 94 -10.98 -9.22 -20.01
N ALA A 95 -10.32 -8.52 -19.07
CA ALA A 95 -10.11 -7.09 -19.19
C ALA A 95 -9.19 -6.73 -20.36
N LEU A 96 -8.19 -7.56 -20.66
CA LEU A 96 -7.30 -7.40 -21.81
C LEU A 96 -8.04 -7.61 -23.14
N GLU A 97 -8.92 -8.61 -23.21
CA GLU A 97 -9.78 -8.83 -24.36
C GLU A 97 -10.66 -7.60 -24.65
N LEU A 98 -11.32 -7.07 -23.61
CA LEU A 98 -12.10 -5.85 -23.71
C LEU A 98 -11.24 -4.65 -24.14
N TYR A 99 -10.03 -4.50 -23.61
CA TYR A 99 -9.09 -3.46 -23.99
C TYR A 99 -8.78 -3.47 -25.49
N HIS A 100 -8.54 -4.66 -26.05
CA HIS A 100 -8.26 -4.82 -27.49
C HIS A 100 -9.52 -4.67 -28.36
N ALA A 101 -10.62 -5.31 -27.97
CA ALA A 101 -11.89 -5.27 -28.71
C ALA A 101 -12.43 -3.83 -28.86
N GLN A 102 -12.21 -3.00 -27.85
CA GLN A 102 -12.62 -1.61 -27.83
C GLN A 102 -11.52 -0.63 -28.27
N PHE A 103 -10.39 -1.11 -28.78
CA PHE A 103 -9.27 -0.29 -29.24
C PHE A 103 -8.83 0.75 -28.20
N CYS A 104 -8.81 0.39 -26.92
CA CYS A 104 -8.40 1.29 -25.87
C CYS A 104 -6.90 1.63 -25.97
N GLU A 105 -6.56 2.88 -25.60
CA GLU A 105 -5.20 3.45 -25.70
C GLU A 105 -4.60 3.74 -24.32
N ALA A 106 -5.47 3.84 -23.30
CA ALA A 106 -5.11 4.10 -21.93
C ALA A 106 -5.91 3.22 -20.97
N ILE A 107 -5.43 3.09 -19.73
CA ILE A 107 -6.08 2.28 -18.70
C ILE A 107 -6.22 3.15 -17.45
N ILE A 108 -7.40 3.12 -16.86
CA ILE A 108 -7.73 3.76 -15.58
C ILE A 108 -8.06 2.65 -14.59
N GLY A 109 -7.21 2.45 -13.58
CA GLY A 109 -7.52 1.60 -12.44
C GLY A 109 -8.31 2.42 -11.42
N PHE A 110 -9.58 2.12 -11.24
CA PHE A 110 -10.50 2.87 -10.39
C PHE A 110 -11.02 1.99 -9.27
N ASP A 111 -10.44 2.11 -8.08
CA ASP A 111 -10.81 1.40 -6.86
C ASP A 111 -9.65 1.37 -5.85
N GLY A 112 -9.64 0.38 -4.93
CA GLY A 112 -8.53 0.00 -4.06
C GLY A 112 -7.41 -0.76 -4.79
N GLY A 113 -6.56 -1.45 -4.04
CA GLY A 113 -5.38 -2.14 -4.57
C GLY A 113 -5.69 -3.18 -5.66
N SER A 114 -6.77 -3.97 -5.50
CA SER A 114 -7.09 -5.08 -6.39
C SER A 114 -7.37 -4.66 -7.83
N SER A 115 -8.24 -3.69 -8.04
CA SER A 115 -8.56 -3.19 -9.38
C SER A 115 -7.37 -2.45 -9.99
N MET A 116 -6.58 -1.74 -9.19
CA MET A 116 -5.33 -1.13 -9.65
C MET A 116 -4.31 -2.19 -10.09
N ASP A 117 -4.17 -3.28 -9.36
CA ASP A 117 -3.27 -4.37 -9.70
C ASP A 117 -3.72 -5.10 -10.98
N CYS A 118 -5.03 -5.33 -11.14
CA CYS A 118 -5.61 -5.82 -12.40
C CYS A 118 -5.26 -4.88 -13.56
N ALA A 119 -5.48 -3.58 -13.40
CA ALA A 119 -5.16 -2.56 -14.41
C ALA A 119 -3.68 -2.54 -14.80
N LYS A 120 -2.77 -2.67 -13.82
CA LYS A 120 -1.31 -2.78 -14.06
C LYS A 120 -0.98 -4.04 -14.86
N ALA A 121 -1.57 -5.19 -14.49
CA ALA A 121 -1.37 -6.46 -15.17
C ALA A 121 -1.90 -6.44 -16.61
N VAL A 122 -3.07 -5.82 -16.86
CA VAL A 122 -3.60 -5.58 -18.20
C VAL A 122 -2.63 -4.75 -19.01
N GLY A 123 -2.10 -3.65 -18.45
CA GLY A 123 -1.08 -2.82 -19.11
C GLY A 123 0.19 -3.59 -19.46
N ALA A 124 0.68 -4.43 -18.55
CA ALA A 124 1.84 -5.30 -18.79
C ALA A 124 1.58 -6.28 -19.94
N ARG A 125 0.43 -6.96 -19.92
CA ARG A 125 0.04 -7.91 -20.98
C ARG A 125 -0.18 -7.24 -22.33
N ALA A 126 -0.84 -6.07 -22.36
CA ALA A 126 -1.02 -5.29 -23.59
C ALA A 126 0.33 -4.90 -24.24
N SER A 127 1.34 -4.62 -23.39
CA SER A 127 2.69 -4.26 -23.86
C SER A 127 3.57 -5.45 -24.26
N LYS A 128 3.27 -6.63 -23.71
CA LYS A 128 4.02 -7.89 -23.93
C LYS A 128 3.07 -9.04 -24.29
N PRO A 129 2.39 -8.99 -25.44
CA PRO A 129 1.33 -9.95 -25.79
C PRO A 129 1.78 -11.41 -25.85
N ARG A 130 3.09 -11.66 -26.12
CA ARG A 130 3.67 -13.01 -26.19
C ARG A 130 4.15 -13.55 -24.84
N GLN A 131 4.16 -12.74 -23.78
CA GLN A 131 4.65 -13.14 -22.46
C GLN A 131 3.48 -13.35 -21.49
N SER A 132 3.36 -14.56 -20.90
CA SER A 132 2.34 -14.82 -19.87
C SER A 132 2.63 -14.06 -18.58
N LEU A 133 1.60 -13.84 -17.75
CA LEU A 133 1.76 -13.22 -16.43
C LEU A 133 2.71 -14.02 -15.52
N GLU A 134 2.67 -15.35 -15.61
CA GLU A 134 3.57 -16.22 -14.88
C GLU A 134 5.06 -15.95 -15.21
N LYS A 135 5.37 -15.72 -16.48
CA LYS A 135 6.73 -15.34 -16.90
C LYS A 135 7.14 -13.94 -16.47
N MET A 136 6.17 -13.10 -16.08
CA MET A 136 6.42 -11.75 -15.53
C MET A 136 6.59 -11.78 -14.00
N LYS A 137 6.30 -12.91 -13.32
CA LYS A 137 6.44 -13.09 -11.88
C LYS A 137 7.83 -12.73 -11.39
N GLY A 138 7.90 -12.01 -10.25
CA GLY A 138 9.15 -11.61 -9.62
C GLY A 138 9.55 -10.19 -9.94
N ILE A 139 10.85 -9.92 -10.06
CA ILE A 139 11.42 -8.58 -10.11
C ILE A 139 11.95 -8.30 -11.52
N LEU A 140 11.48 -7.19 -12.13
CA LEU A 140 12.00 -6.66 -13.41
C LEU A 140 11.90 -7.63 -14.59
N HIS A 141 10.78 -8.30 -14.77
CA HIS A 141 10.56 -9.21 -15.89
C HIS A 141 9.62 -8.64 -16.97
N VAL A 142 9.00 -7.48 -16.75
CA VAL A 142 8.12 -6.85 -17.75
C VAL A 142 8.91 -6.04 -18.76
N HIS A 143 9.76 -5.11 -18.32
CA HIS A 143 10.62 -4.25 -19.15
C HIS A 143 9.93 -3.71 -20.42
N ALA A 144 8.78 -3.02 -20.24
CA ALA A 144 8.02 -2.50 -21.36
C ALA A 144 7.53 -1.07 -21.11
N ARG A 145 7.19 -0.37 -22.18
CA ARG A 145 6.44 0.88 -22.08
C ARG A 145 4.95 0.55 -22.08
N LEU A 146 4.32 0.68 -20.91
CA LEU A 146 2.89 0.45 -20.78
C LEU A 146 2.06 1.55 -21.48
N PRO A 147 0.81 1.24 -21.89
CA PRO A 147 -0.20 2.26 -22.15
C PRO A 147 -0.27 3.26 -21.00
N LEU A 148 -0.82 4.45 -21.26
CA LEU A 148 -0.99 5.42 -20.18
C LEU A 148 -1.83 4.80 -19.05
N LEU A 149 -1.21 4.67 -17.89
CA LEU A 149 -1.86 4.13 -16.68
C LEU A 149 -2.16 5.27 -15.71
N ILE A 150 -3.43 5.42 -15.35
CA ILE A 150 -3.96 6.38 -14.39
C ILE A 150 -4.58 5.59 -13.25
N ALA A 151 -4.26 5.92 -12.01
CA ALA A 151 -4.84 5.28 -10.83
C ALA A 151 -5.76 6.26 -10.11
N VAL A 152 -6.96 5.80 -9.74
CA VAL A 152 -7.98 6.55 -9.00
C VAL A 152 -8.31 5.76 -7.75
N PRO A 153 -7.61 5.98 -6.61
CA PRO A 153 -7.87 5.26 -5.38
C PRO A 153 -9.19 5.69 -4.75
N THR A 154 -10.02 4.72 -4.40
CA THR A 154 -11.27 4.91 -3.62
C THR A 154 -11.05 4.67 -2.13
N THR A 155 -9.90 4.14 -1.75
CA THR A 155 -9.46 3.93 -0.36
C THR A 155 -8.19 4.70 -0.07
N ALA A 156 -8.00 5.12 1.16
CA ALA A 156 -6.82 5.85 1.62
C ALA A 156 -5.91 4.94 2.47
N GLY A 157 -5.31 3.93 1.85
CA GLY A 157 -4.55 2.91 2.59
C GLY A 157 -3.42 2.28 1.79
N THR A 158 -3.75 1.52 0.78
CA THR A 158 -2.83 0.63 0.06
C THR A 158 -1.67 1.34 -0.65
N GLY A 159 -1.86 2.61 -1.03
CA GLY A 159 -0.84 3.34 -1.81
C GLY A 159 -0.53 2.71 -3.19
N SER A 160 -1.37 1.77 -3.68
CA SER A 160 -1.13 1.06 -4.94
C SER A 160 -0.98 1.99 -6.13
N GLU A 161 -1.57 3.19 -6.06
CA GLU A 161 -1.40 4.26 -7.05
C GLU A 161 0.05 4.73 -7.22
N THR A 162 0.95 4.37 -6.28
CA THR A 162 2.37 4.78 -6.30
C THR A 162 3.34 3.62 -6.49
N THR A 163 2.87 2.37 -6.43
CA THR A 163 3.73 1.20 -6.34
C THR A 163 4.13 0.62 -7.68
N LEU A 164 5.29 -0.02 -7.69
CA LEU A 164 5.79 -0.84 -8.80
C LEU A 164 5.24 -2.27 -8.75
N ALA A 165 4.50 -2.62 -7.71
CA ALA A 165 3.97 -3.95 -7.47
C ALA A 165 2.59 -4.14 -8.09
N CYS A 166 2.32 -5.37 -8.50
CA CYS A 166 1.03 -5.87 -8.93
C CYS A 166 0.90 -7.31 -8.42
N VAL A 167 -0.13 -7.58 -7.64
CA VAL A 167 -0.36 -8.88 -7.01
C VAL A 167 -1.49 -9.61 -7.73
N ILE A 168 -1.21 -10.79 -8.27
CA ILE A 168 -2.15 -11.59 -9.07
C ILE A 168 -2.24 -13.00 -8.50
N VAL A 169 -3.43 -13.59 -8.57
CA VAL A 169 -3.68 -15.00 -8.28
C VAL A 169 -3.81 -15.76 -9.58
N ASP A 170 -3.05 -16.81 -9.74
CA ASP A 170 -3.24 -17.75 -10.84
C ASP A 170 -4.59 -18.45 -10.70
N ALA A 171 -5.42 -18.36 -11.75
CA ALA A 171 -6.78 -18.87 -11.70
C ALA A 171 -6.84 -20.40 -11.57
N ASP A 172 -5.88 -21.11 -12.16
CA ASP A 172 -5.85 -22.58 -12.21
C ASP A 172 -5.22 -23.15 -10.94
N THR A 173 -4.04 -22.63 -10.55
CA THR A 173 -3.25 -23.16 -9.44
C THR A 173 -3.58 -22.53 -8.09
N ARG A 174 -4.36 -21.45 -8.07
CA ARG A 174 -4.64 -20.60 -6.88
C ARG A 174 -3.39 -20.02 -6.24
N HIS A 175 -2.26 -20.05 -6.93
CA HIS A 175 -1.02 -19.50 -6.44
C HIS A 175 -1.01 -17.96 -6.59
N LYS A 176 -0.84 -17.25 -5.46
CA LYS A 176 -0.70 -15.80 -5.40
C LYS A 176 0.76 -15.40 -5.60
N TYR A 177 1.03 -14.49 -6.51
CA TYR A 177 2.38 -14.01 -6.80
C TYR A 177 2.41 -12.52 -7.13
N VAL A 178 3.59 -11.95 -6.99
CA VAL A 178 3.83 -10.53 -7.23
C VAL A 178 4.64 -10.34 -8.51
N ILE A 179 4.26 -9.35 -9.29
CA ILE A 179 5.02 -8.81 -10.42
C ILE A 179 5.52 -7.43 -9.99
N ASN A 180 6.83 -7.23 -9.96
CA ASN A 180 7.45 -5.97 -9.57
C ASN A 180 8.26 -5.41 -10.74
N ASP A 181 7.84 -4.26 -11.28
CA ASP A 181 8.59 -3.60 -12.34
C ASP A 181 8.32 -2.08 -12.33
N PHE A 182 9.34 -1.27 -12.56
CA PHE A 182 9.20 0.20 -12.57
C PHE A 182 8.18 0.71 -13.59
N CYS A 183 7.96 -0.03 -14.67
CA CYS A 183 6.98 0.32 -15.68
C CYS A 183 5.53 0.28 -15.15
N LEU A 184 5.25 -0.53 -14.11
CA LEU A 184 3.94 -0.69 -13.48
C LEU A 184 3.53 0.51 -12.60
N ILE A 185 4.48 1.36 -12.18
CA ILE A 185 4.14 2.58 -11.45
C ILE A 185 3.22 3.45 -12.33
N PRO A 186 2.00 3.81 -11.89
CA PRO A 186 1.13 4.69 -12.65
C PRO A 186 1.79 6.02 -13.02
N ARG A 187 1.38 6.62 -14.13
CA ARG A 187 1.87 7.96 -14.51
C ARG A 187 1.16 9.07 -13.75
N TYR A 188 -0.09 8.83 -13.39
CA TYR A 188 -0.93 9.78 -12.67
C TYR A 188 -1.70 9.06 -11.56
N ALA A 189 -1.82 9.74 -10.42
CA ALA A 189 -2.68 9.38 -9.30
C ALA A 189 -3.74 10.47 -9.14
N VAL A 190 -5.00 10.10 -9.13
CA VAL A 190 -6.12 11.04 -8.98
C VAL A 190 -6.62 10.97 -7.54
N LEU A 191 -6.23 11.94 -6.74
CA LEU A 191 -6.58 12.00 -5.31
C LEU A 191 -7.87 12.81 -5.14
N ASP A 192 -8.99 12.24 -5.63
CA ASP A 192 -10.30 12.87 -5.55
C ASP A 192 -11.03 12.44 -4.28
N PRO A 193 -11.26 13.32 -3.30
CA PRO A 193 -11.92 12.93 -2.05
C PRO A 193 -13.39 12.50 -2.26
N ASN A 194 -14.04 12.93 -3.35
CA ASN A 194 -15.45 12.59 -3.60
C ASN A 194 -15.63 11.07 -3.76
N VAL A 195 -14.69 10.37 -4.38
CA VAL A 195 -14.80 8.91 -4.58
C VAL A 195 -14.59 8.10 -3.29
N THR A 196 -14.22 8.75 -2.18
CA THR A 196 -14.03 8.10 -0.86
C THR A 196 -15.17 8.37 0.13
N LEU A 197 -16.16 9.19 -0.23
CA LEU A 197 -17.22 9.61 0.69
C LEU A 197 -18.18 8.48 1.11
N SER A 198 -18.24 7.40 0.33
CA SER A 198 -19.07 6.22 0.60
C SER A 198 -18.37 5.16 1.47
N LEU A 199 -17.08 5.33 1.77
CA LEU A 199 -16.34 4.36 2.59
C LEU A 199 -16.96 4.24 3.99
N PRO A 200 -17.26 3.01 4.42
CA PRO A 200 -17.68 2.76 5.81
C PRO A 200 -16.61 3.19 6.81
N PRO A 201 -17.01 3.61 8.03
CA PRO A 201 -16.06 4.03 9.07
C PRO A 201 -14.98 2.99 9.37
N PHE A 202 -15.34 1.72 9.52
CA PHE A 202 -14.39 0.64 9.82
C PHE A 202 -13.36 0.44 8.67
N VAL A 203 -13.81 0.53 7.40
CA VAL A 203 -12.89 0.47 6.24
C VAL A 203 -11.97 1.69 6.21
N THR A 204 -12.51 2.89 6.54
CA THR A 204 -11.70 4.11 6.67
C THR A 204 -10.60 3.94 7.72
N ALA A 205 -10.95 3.40 8.90
CA ALA A 205 -10.01 3.17 9.99
C ALA A 205 -8.91 2.14 9.59
N THR A 206 -9.32 0.97 9.12
CA THR A 206 -8.37 -0.12 8.80
C THR A 206 -7.45 0.26 7.65
N THR A 207 -7.95 0.95 6.62
CA THR A 207 -7.09 1.43 5.52
C THR A 207 -6.19 2.59 5.96
N GLY A 208 -6.68 3.50 6.81
CA GLY A 208 -5.85 4.57 7.37
C GLY A 208 -4.71 4.03 8.26
N MET A 209 -4.99 3.00 9.06
CA MET A 209 -3.98 2.30 9.86
C MET A 209 -2.99 1.53 8.97
N ASP A 210 -3.42 1.01 7.83
CA ASP A 210 -2.56 0.41 6.82
C ASP A 210 -1.57 1.44 6.25
N ALA A 211 -2.07 2.63 5.87
CA ALA A 211 -1.21 3.74 5.44
C ALA A 211 -0.21 4.15 6.53
N LEU A 212 -0.63 4.16 7.80
CA LEU A 212 0.27 4.41 8.93
C LEU A 212 1.36 3.35 9.03
N THR A 213 0.99 2.07 8.91
CA THR A 213 1.94 0.95 8.93
C THR A 213 2.96 1.07 7.80
N HIS A 214 2.52 1.37 6.58
CA HIS A 214 3.39 1.64 5.44
C HIS A 214 4.40 2.75 5.73
N ALA A 215 3.94 3.89 6.25
CA ALA A 215 4.79 5.02 6.57
C ALA A 215 5.81 4.68 7.66
N VAL A 216 5.37 4.02 8.74
CA VAL A 216 6.22 3.65 9.87
C VAL A 216 7.29 2.64 9.43
N GLU A 217 6.92 1.55 8.77
CA GLU A 217 7.88 0.53 8.34
C GLU A 217 8.88 1.07 7.32
N ALA A 218 8.41 1.90 6.37
CA ALA A 218 9.30 2.57 5.42
C ALA A 218 10.29 3.52 6.14
N TYR A 219 9.90 4.14 7.25
CA TYR A 219 10.75 5.05 8.01
C TYR A 219 11.77 4.34 8.87
N ILE A 220 11.36 3.32 9.60
CA ILE A 220 12.24 2.59 10.52
C ILE A 220 13.21 1.66 9.81
N GLY A 221 12.92 1.27 8.58
CA GLY A 221 13.77 0.40 7.75
C GLY A 221 15.19 0.96 7.54
N ASN A 222 16.12 0.11 7.07
CA ASN A 222 17.52 0.45 6.89
C ASN A 222 17.87 1.00 5.49
N THR A 223 16.94 0.95 4.52
CA THR A 223 17.14 1.44 3.15
C THR A 223 16.44 2.77 2.88
N THR A 224 16.19 3.56 3.93
CA THR A 224 15.54 4.87 3.80
C THR A 224 16.45 5.89 3.10
N THR A 225 15.85 6.80 2.33
CA THR A 225 16.48 8.01 1.77
C THR A 225 15.92 9.25 2.47
N HIS A 226 16.52 10.42 2.24
CA HIS A 226 15.95 11.69 2.73
C HIS A 226 14.52 11.89 2.22
N GLY A 227 14.28 11.62 0.93
CA GLY A 227 12.96 11.77 0.33
C GLY A 227 11.91 10.79 0.89
N THR A 228 12.29 9.52 1.11
CA THR A 228 11.34 8.54 1.69
C THR A 228 11.01 8.85 3.15
N ARG A 229 11.99 9.33 3.93
CA ARG A 229 11.73 9.78 5.31
C ARG A 229 10.77 10.97 5.35
N LYS A 230 11.02 12.00 4.52
CA LYS A 230 10.13 13.16 4.44
C LYS A 230 8.70 12.77 4.05
N ASN A 231 8.54 11.86 3.10
CA ASN A 231 7.22 11.35 2.72
C ASN A 231 6.55 10.60 3.88
N ALA A 232 7.28 9.73 4.58
CA ALA A 232 6.75 8.98 5.72
C ALA A 232 6.35 9.90 6.88
N GLU A 233 7.16 10.90 7.23
CA GLU A 233 6.83 11.93 8.23
C GLU A 233 5.57 12.71 7.85
N GLN A 234 5.46 13.10 6.57
CA GLN A 234 4.27 13.80 6.08
C GLN A 234 3.01 12.92 6.12
N ALA A 235 3.14 11.61 5.78
CA ALA A 235 2.05 10.66 5.89
C ALA A 235 1.59 10.50 7.35
N VAL A 236 2.51 10.27 8.28
CA VAL A 236 2.21 10.15 9.71
C VAL A 236 1.49 11.39 10.23
N LYS A 237 2.02 12.59 9.92
CA LYS A 237 1.38 13.86 10.29
C LYS A 237 -0.07 13.92 9.83
N LEU A 238 -0.31 13.70 8.54
CA LEU A 238 -1.65 13.80 7.96
C LEU A 238 -2.61 12.75 8.53
N ILE A 239 -2.14 11.55 8.83
CA ILE A 239 -2.96 10.49 9.44
C ILE A 239 -3.38 10.88 10.85
N PHE A 240 -2.44 11.31 11.71
CA PHE A 240 -2.75 11.72 13.07
C PHE A 240 -3.67 12.95 13.13
N GLU A 241 -3.57 13.86 12.18
CA GLU A 241 -4.43 15.04 12.11
C GLU A 241 -5.83 14.77 11.55
N ASN A 242 -6.04 13.71 10.76
CA ASN A 242 -7.25 13.58 9.95
C ASN A 242 -7.99 12.25 10.04
N LEU A 243 -7.37 11.16 10.53
CA LEU A 243 -8.00 9.83 10.50
C LEU A 243 -9.21 9.75 11.43
N ASP A 244 -9.11 10.30 12.63
CA ASP A 244 -10.25 10.35 13.58
C ASP A 244 -11.43 11.11 12.97
N GLU A 245 -11.20 12.26 12.34
CA GLU A 245 -12.24 13.04 11.64
C GLU A 245 -12.80 12.28 10.44
N ALA A 246 -11.96 11.64 9.63
CA ALA A 246 -12.41 10.86 8.48
C ALA A 246 -13.23 9.62 8.90
N TYR A 247 -12.96 9.06 10.10
CA TYR A 247 -13.69 7.95 10.67
C TYR A 247 -15.05 8.39 11.22
N THR A 248 -15.10 9.45 12.02
CA THR A 248 -16.32 9.91 12.71
C THR A 248 -17.23 10.72 11.78
N ASN A 249 -16.66 11.49 10.87
CA ASN A 249 -17.36 12.34 9.91
C ASN A 249 -16.87 12.03 8.47
N GLY A 250 -17.26 10.87 7.96
CA GLY A 250 -16.86 10.38 6.63
C GLY A 250 -17.24 11.28 5.45
N LYS A 251 -18.04 12.32 5.68
CA LYS A 251 -18.42 13.32 4.65
C LYS A 251 -17.51 14.54 4.64
N ASN A 252 -16.55 14.65 5.55
CA ASN A 252 -15.59 15.75 5.58
C ASN A 252 -14.57 15.62 4.43
N LEU A 253 -14.80 16.38 3.34
CA LEU A 253 -13.95 16.38 2.14
C LEU A 253 -12.50 16.74 2.42
N LYS A 254 -12.24 17.61 3.43
CA LYS A 254 -10.86 18.00 3.79
C LYS A 254 -10.14 16.81 4.43
N ALA A 255 -10.77 16.13 5.39
CA ALA A 255 -10.20 14.95 6.02
C ALA A 255 -9.98 13.83 5.00
N ARG A 256 -10.96 13.54 4.13
CA ARG A 256 -10.84 12.55 3.05
C ARG A 256 -9.68 12.87 2.11
N ARG A 257 -9.54 14.11 1.67
CA ARG A 257 -8.42 14.56 0.82
C ARG A 257 -7.07 14.37 1.50
N ASN A 258 -6.98 14.76 2.77
CA ASN A 258 -5.75 14.63 3.54
C ASN A 258 -5.37 13.15 3.75
N MET A 259 -6.34 12.26 3.97
CA MET A 259 -6.11 10.81 4.06
C MET A 259 -5.63 10.21 2.73
N LEU A 260 -6.20 10.61 1.59
CA LEU A 260 -5.70 10.20 0.27
C LEU A 260 -4.25 10.67 0.05
N GLN A 261 -3.93 11.91 0.44
CA GLN A 261 -2.56 12.42 0.36
C GLN A 261 -1.62 11.65 1.30
N ALA A 262 -2.07 11.30 2.50
CA ALA A 262 -1.30 10.49 3.43
C ALA A 262 -0.96 9.12 2.86
N SER A 263 -1.96 8.41 2.31
CA SER A 263 -1.77 7.13 1.61
C SER A 263 -0.79 7.26 0.44
N TYR A 264 -0.92 8.29 -0.37
CA TYR A 264 0.01 8.59 -1.47
C TYR A 264 1.45 8.80 -0.97
N TYR A 265 1.65 9.59 0.09
CA TYR A 265 3.00 9.81 0.66
C TYR A 265 3.57 8.53 1.28
N ALA A 266 2.77 7.77 2.02
CA ALA A 266 3.16 6.47 2.54
C ALA A 266 3.57 5.53 1.40
N GLY A 267 2.78 5.49 0.33
CA GLY A 267 3.06 4.75 -0.89
C GLY A 267 4.37 5.15 -1.57
N CYS A 268 4.63 6.45 -1.72
CA CYS A 268 5.90 6.96 -2.24
C CYS A 268 7.11 6.62 -1.34
N ALA A 269 6.89 6.45 -0.04
CA ALA A 269 7.94 6.04 0.88
C ALA A 269 8.23 4.54 0.75
N PHE A 270 7.21 3.68 0.93
CA PHE A 270 7.45 2.24 1.01
C PHE A 270 7.78 1.60 -0.35
N THR A 271 7.29 2.16 -1.47
CA THR A 271 7.65 1.60 -2.78
C THR A 271 9.16 1.63 -3.05
N LYS A 272 9.91 2.52 -2.36
CA LYS A 272 11.37 2.65 -2.45
C LYS A 272 12.10 2.01 -1.26
N SER A 273 11.52 2.13 -0.07
CA SER A 273 12.16 1.67 1.18
C SER A 273 11.67 0.31 1.62
N TYR A 274 10.72 -0.28 0.91
CA TYR A 274 10.01 -1.50 1.27
C TYR A 274 9.22 -1.37 2.59
N VAL A 275 8.61 -2.46 3.00
CA VAL A 275 7.88 -2.66 4.25
C VAL A 275 8.70 -3.55 5.19
N GLY A 276 8.12 -4.07 6.26
CA GLY A 276 8.82 -4.88 7.24
C GLY A 276 8.02 -6.11 7.70
N TYR A 277 8.28 -6.55 8.93
CA TYR A 277 7.65 -7.76 9.46
C TYR A 277 6.18 -7.59 9.80
N VAL A 278 5.67 -6.38 10.00
CA VAL A 278 4.22 -6.18 10.14
C VAL A 278 3.53 -6.71 8.88
N HIS A 279 3.95 -6.26 7.71
CA HIS A 279 3.38 -6.71 6.44
C HIS A 279 3.65 -8.19 6.15
N ALA A 280 4.85 -8.70 6.40
CA ALA A 280 5.17 -10.10 6.14
C ALA A 280 4.30 -11.06 6.96
N VAL A 281 4.04 -10.75 8.22
CA VAL A 281 3.15 -11.50 9.10
C VAL A 281 1.70 -11.33 8.67
N ALA A 282 1.25 -10.09 8.39
CA ALA A 282 -0.10 -9.80 7.92
C ALA A 282 -0.45 -10.51 6.61
N HIS A 283 0.49 -10.57 5.66
CA HIS A 283 0.29 -11.28 4.39
C HIS A 283 0.05 -12.76 4.59
N SER A 284 0.77 -13.40 5.52
CA SER A 284 0.56 -14.82 5.81
C SER A 284 -0.78 -15.09 6.50
N LEU A 285 -1.23 -14.18 7.40
CA LEU A 285 -2.57 -14.23 8.01
C LEU A 285 -3.67 -14.04 6.96
N GLY A 286 -3.51 -13.05 6.09
CA GLY A 286 -4.43 -12.84 4.97
C GLY A 286 -4.50 -14.04 4.02
N GLY A 287 -3.35 -14.68 3.75
CA GLY A 287 -3.27 -15.86 2.89
C GLY A 287 -3.86 -17.13 3.50
N GLN A 288 -3.73 -17.32 4.82
CA GLN A 288 -4.21 -18.53 5.52
C GLN A 288 -5.68 -18.40 5.94
N TYR A 289 -6.09 -17.25 6.46
CA TYR A 289 -7.40 -17.05 7.11
C TYR A 289 -8.26 -15.96 6.46
N ASN A 290 -7.78 -15.37 5.37
CA ASN A 290 -8.48 -14.29 4.66
C ASN A 290 -8.75 -13.04 5.54
N VAL A 291 -7.88 -12.81 6.54
CA VAL A 291 -7.95 -11.62 7.39
C VAL A 291 -7.77 -10.37 6.52
N PRO A 292 -8.63 -9.35 6.64
CA PRO A 292 -8.47 -8.12 5.87
C PRO A 292 -7.12 -7.46 6.12
N HIS A 293 -6.40 -7.12 5.05
CA HIS A 293 -5.00 -6.69 5.08
C HIS A 293 -4.74 -5.53 6.05
N GLY A 294 -5.50 -4.44 5.93
CA GLY A 294 -5.34 -3.27 6.80
C GLY A 294 -5.68 -3.56 8.27
N LEU A 295 -6.61 -4.50 8.53
CA LEU A 295 -6.92 -4.96 9.88
C LEU A 295 -5.74 -5.72 10.48
N ALA A 296 -5.17 -6.68 9.75
CA ALA A 296 -4.01 -7.45 10.20
C ALA A 296 -2.81 -6.53 10.50
N ASN A 297 -2.52 -5.57 9.61
CA ASN A 297 -1.47 -4.59 9.82
C ASN A 297 -1.72 -3.72 11.07
N ALA A 298 -2.95 -3.25 11.26
CA ALA A 298 -3.31 -2.45 12.44
C ALA A 298 -3.12 -3.23 13.76
N ILE A 299 -3.51 -4.50 13.79
CA ILE A 299 -3.34 -5.36 14.96
C ILE A 299 -1.86 -5.58 15.28
N LEU A 300 -1.06 -5.90 14.28
CA LEU A 300 0.34 -6.32 14.44
C LEU A 300 1.31 -5.16 14.72
N LEU A 301 1.02 -3.95 14.21
CA LEU A 301 1.95 -2.83 14.24
C LEU A 301 2.52 -2.54 15.63
N PRO A 302 1.73 -2.33 16.70
CA PRO A 302 2.29 -2.04 18.02
C PRO A 302 3.20 -3.15 18.53
N PHE A 303 2.82 -4.41 18.36
CA PHE A 303 3.60 -5.57 18.85
C PHE A 303 4.97 -5.69 18.17
N VAL A 304 5.04 -5.40 16.88
CA VAL A 304 6.31 -5.43 16.13
C VAL A 304 7.20 -4.27 16.52
N LEU A 305 6.63 -3.06 16.75
CA LEU A 305 7.40 -1.91 17.21
C LEU A 305 7.96 -2.11 18.62
N GLU A 306 7.18 -2.65 19.54
CA GLU A 306 7.64 -3.01 20.89
C GLU A 306 8.79 -4.03 20.85
N GLU A 307 8.70 -5.02 19.97
CA GLU A 307 9.71 -6.06 19.83
C GLU A 307 11.04 -5.52 19.28
N TYR A 308 11.03 -4.53 18.42
CA TYR A 308 12.25 -3.87 17.97
C TYR A 308 12.93 -3.07 19.09
N GLY A 309 12.17 -2.56 20.06
CA GLY A 309 12.67 -1.89 21.24
C GLY A 309 13.58 -0.70 20.94
N SER A 310 14.63 -0.55 21.75
CA SER A 310 15.51 0.63 21.74
C SER A 310 16.19 0.90 20.40
N CYS A 311 16.36 -0.10 19.53
CA CYS A 311 17.05 0.11 18.25
C CYS A 311 16.27 1.03 17.27
N ILE A 312 14.96 1.27 17.50
CA ILE A 312 14.14 2.16 16.68
C ILE A 312 13.70 3.42 17.42
N TYR A 313 14.00 3.58 18.71
CA TYR A 313 13.53 4.73 19.51
C TYR A 313 13.89 6.09 18.88
N PRO A 314 15.12 6.34 18.39
CA PRO A 314 15.43 7.61 17.74
C PRO A 314 14.56 7.91 16.50
N LYS A 315 14.16 6.87 15.76
CA LYS A 315 13.31 6.99 14.58
C LYS A 315 11.86 7.22 14.98
N LEU A 316 11.35 6.49 15.99
CA LEU A 316 9.99 6.67 16.49
C LEU A 316 9.80 8.03 17.17
N ALA A 317 10.79 8.54 17.88
CA ALA A 317 10.76 9.88 18.48
C ALA A 317 10.55 10.98 17.41
N ARG A 318 11.17 10.84 16.23
CA ARG A 318 10.94 11.74 15.10
C ARG A 318 9.54 11.61 14.53
N LEU A 319 9.01 10.38 14.42
CA LEU A 319 7.63 10.17 13.99
C LEU A 319 6.62 10.69 15.02
N ALA A 320 6.89 10.57 16.32
CA ALA A 320 6.12 11.19 17.38
C ALA A 320 6.03 12.71 17.21
N SER A 321 7.17 13.35 16.94
CA SER A 321 7.20 14.79 16.63
C SER A 321 6.40 15.14 15.38
N ALA A 322 6.51 14.33 14.32
CA ALA A 322 5.72 14.51 13.10
C ALA A 322 4.21 14.35 13.33
N ALA A 323 3.83 13.44 14.24
CA ALA A 323 2.44 13.20 14.67
C ALA A 323 1.87 14.33 15.55
N GLY A 324 2.69 15.32 15.93
CA GLY A 324 2.26 16.38 16.85
C GLY A 324 2.09 15.92 18.29
N LEU A 325 2.61 14.73 18.62
CA LEU A 325 2.64 14.28 20.01
C LEU A 325 3.66 15.14 20.75
N ALA A 326 3.22 15.81 21.80
CA ALA A 326 4.03 16.76 22.57
C ALA A 326 5.16 16.03 23.32
N CYS A 327 6.19 15.72 22.59
CA CYS A 327 7.49 15.38 23.14
C CYS A 327 8.26 16.69 23.19
N GLY A 328 8.23 17.37 24.35
CA GLY A 328 8.74 18.72 24.51
C GLY A 328 10.13 18.94 23.93
N THR A 329 10.17 19.53 22.74
CA THR A 329 11.30 20.32 22.29
C THR A 329 11.06 21.73 22.76
N GLY A 330 11.32 22.00 24.01
CA GLY A 330 11.60 23.34 24.38
C GLY A 330 10.61 24.12 25.20
N THR A 331 11.13 24.67 26.20
CA THR A 331 11.03 26.09 26.60
C THR A 331 9.88 26.52 27.51
N ALA A 332 9.33 25.65 28.35
CA ALA A 332 8.68 26.20 29.55
C ALA A 332 8.95 25.42 30.85
N SER A 333 9.47 24.21 30.79
CA SER A 333 9.93 23.49 32.00
C SER A 333 10.94 22.41 31.63
N GLY A 334 12.14 22.76 31.39
CA GLY A 334 13.46 22.08 31.53
C GLY A 334 13.64 20.57 31.37
N ALA A 335 12.68 19.78 30.94
CA ALA A 335 12.85 18.36 30.71
C ALA A 335 12.56 18.03 29.23
N ALA A 336 13.65 17.87 28.48
CA ALA A 336 13.58 17.17 27.19
C ALA A 336 13.15 15.73 27.50
N HIS A 337 11.96 15.29 27.03
CA HIS A 337 11.61 13.89 27.06
C HIS A 337 12.67 13.08 26.30
N SER A 338 13.06 11.94 26.86
CA SER A 338 14.04 11.06 26.22
C SER A 338 13.46 10.51 24.90
N GLU A 339 14.34 10.14 23.96
CA GLU A 339 13.90 9.46 22.71
C GLU A 339 13.06 8.21 23.01
N GLU A 340 13.34 7.56 24.13
CA GLU A 340 12.58 6.40 24.60
C GLU A 340 11.16 6.78 25.00
N GLU A 341 10.97 7.84 25.78
CA GLU A 341 9.64 8.32 26.19
C GLU A 341 8.81 8.73 24.99
N ALA A 342 9.40 9.47 24.05
CA ALA A 342 8.76 9.87 22.82
C ALA A 342 8.37 8.66 21.94
N ALA A 343 9.25 7.66 21.85
CA ALA A 343 8.97 6.43 21.12
C ALA A 343 7.83 5.62 21.75
N LYS A 344 7.83 5.49 23.07
CA LYS A 344 6.75 4.81 23.82
C LYS A 344 5.42 5.57 23.66
N ALA A 345 5.44 6.89 23.75
CA ALA A 345 4.26 7.72 23.53
C ALA A 345 3.67 7.54 22.12
N PHE A 346 4.52 7.40 21.10
CA PHE A 346 4.06 7.11 19.74
C PHE A 346 3.39 5.74 19.62
N ILE A 347 3.97 4.70 20.23
CA ILE A 347 3.38 3.34 20.23
C ILE A 347 2.04 3.36 20.97
N GLU A 348 1.96 4.00 22.14
CA GLU A 348 0.70 4.12 22.89
C GLU A 348 -0.36 4.90 22.11
N ALA A 349 0.00 5.99 21.42
CA ALA A 349 -0.92 6.72 20.56
C ALA A 349 -1.51 5.86 19.43
N ILE A 350 -0.72 4.93 18.88
CA ILE A 350 -1.20 3.93 17.89
C ILE A 350 -2.19 2.96 18.54
N LYS A 351 -1.92 2.47 19.74
CA LYS A 351 -2.83 1.58 20.50
C LYS A 351 -4.15 2.28 20.83
N ASP A 352 -4.08 3.53 21.28
CA ASP A 352 -5.25 4.34 21.56
C ASP A 352 -6.10 4.60 20.31
N MET A 353 -5.44 4.85 19.18
CA MET A 353 -6.11 5.00 17.87
C MET A 353 -6.85 3.71 17.48
N LYS A 354 -6.22 2.55 17.60
CA LYS A 354 -6.88 1.24 17.41
C LYS A 354 -8.10 1.08 18.27
N LYS A 355 -7.97 1.38 19.59
CA LYS A 355 -9.05 1.26 20.55
C LYS A 355 -10.24 2.16 20.19
N ARG A 356 -9.99 3.42 19.80
CA ARG A 356 -11.04 4.34 19.34
C ARG A 356 -11.79 3.82 18.11
N PHE A 357 -11.11 3.10 17.24
CA PHE A 357 -11.70 2.52 16.02
C PHE A 357 -12.31 1.12 16.22
N GLY A 358 -12.33 0.61 17.46
CA GLY A 358 -12.85 -0.73 17.75
C GLY A 358 -12.01 -1.86 17.15
N ILE A 359 -10.72 -1.62 16.85
CA ILE A 359 -9.80 -2.64 16.39
C ILE A 359 -9.19 -3.35 17.59
N GLY A 360 -9.48 -4.64 17.74
CA GLY A 360 -8.95 -5.48 18.82
C GLY A 360 -7.46 -5.80 18.67
N ASP A 361 -6.94 -6.59 19.62
CA ASP A 361 -5.53 -7.01 19.64
C ASP A 361 -5.32 -8.44 19.14
N THR A 362 -6.41 -9.15 18.84
CA THR A 362 -6.36 -10.56 18.46
C THR A 362 -7.00 -10.84 17.10
N VAL A 363 -6.57 -11.92 16.49
CA VAL A 363 -7.14 -12.51 15.27
C VAL A 363 -7.74 -13.88 15.66
N PRO A 364 -9.07 -13.99 15.78
CA PRO A 364 -9.73 -15.17 16.32
C PRO A 364 -9.49 -16.48 15.55
N GLU A 365 -9.16 -16.37 14.30
CA GLU A 365 -9.04 -17.51 13.37
C GLU A 365 -7.72 -18.27 13.50
N ILE A 366 -6.75 -17.80 14.30
CA ILE A 366 -5.40 -18.40 14.35
C ILE A 366 -5.40 -19.74 15.11
N TRP A 367 -4.92 -20.78 14.45
CA TRP A 367 -4.66 -22.09 15.02
C TRP A 367 -3.15 -22.29 15.24
N LYS A 368 -2.77 -22.84 16.41
CA LYS A 368 -1.35 -23.05 16.78
C LYS A 368 -0.58 -23.88 15.76
N GLU A 369 -1.24 -24.85 15.16
CA GLU A 369 -0.67 -25.80 14.20
C GLU A 369 -0.24 -25.11 12.90
N ASP A 370 -0.87 -24.00 12.55
CA ASP A 370 -0.56 -23.24 11.34
C ASP A 370 0.58 -22.25 11.51
N ILE A 371 0.87 -21.85 12.76
CA ILE A 371 1.88 -20.81 13.06
C ILE A 371 3.24 -21.10 12.44
N PRO A 372 3.83 -22.33 12.57
CA PRO A 372 5.13 -22.58 11.98
C PRO A 372 5.15 -22.48 10.44
N LYS A 373 4.03 -22.79 9.78
CA LYS A 373 3.88 -22.68 8.33
C LYS A 373 3.81 -21.21 7.92
N MET A 374 2.97 -20.41 8.60
CA MET A 374 2.81 -18.98 8.33
C MET A 374 4.11 -18.21 8.59
N ALA A 375 4.80 -18.50 9.68
CA ALA A 375 6.10 -17.89 10.02
C ALA A 375 7.17 -18.19 8.96
N ARG A 376 7.19 -19.39 8.37
CA ARG A 376 8.07 -19.71 7.23
C ARG A 376 7.74 -18.89 6.00
N TYR A 377 6.46 -18.62 5.71
CA TYR A 377 6.07 -17.76 4.60
C TYR A 377 6.52 -16.31 4.85
N ALA A 378 6.30 -15.78 6.04
CA ALA A 378 6.74 -14.45 6.41
C ALA A 378 8.28 -14.27 6.34
N ASP A 379 9.06 -15.27 6.84
CA ASP A 379 10.53 -15.28 6.71
C ASP A 379 10.98 -15.29 5.24
N LYS A 380 10.36 -16.14 4.42
CA LYS A 380 10.71 -16.26 2.99
C LYS A 380 10.39 -15.00 2.20
N GLU A 381 9.31 -14.33 2.54
CA GLU A 381 8.91 -13.07 1.90
C GLU A 381 9.83 -11.93 2.31
N ALA A 382 10.06 -11.78 3.63
CA ALA A 382 10.80 -10.65 4.14
C ALA A 382 12.31 -10.73 3.91
N ASN A 383 12.90 -11.92 4.00
CA ASN A 383 14.35 -12.07 3.98
C ASN A 383 14.87 -12.66 2.65
N PRO A 384 15.80 -11.96 1.97
CA PRO A 384 16.59 -10.78 2.40
C PRO A 384 15.97 -9.41 2.05
N LEU A 385 14.79 -9.37 1.43
CA LEU A 385 14.27 -8.22 0.69
C LEU A 385 13.91 -7.03 1.58
N TYR A 386 13.25 -7.28 2.73
CA TYR A 386 12.77 -6.22 3.60
C TYR A 386 13.88 -5.70 4.52
N PRO A 387 14.14 -4.38 4.48
CA PRO A 387 15.27 -3.78 5.19
C PRO A 387 14.97 -3.51 6.66
N VAL A 388 14.50 -4.53 7.35
CA VAL A 388 14.05 -4.45 8.75
C VAL A 388 15.16 -4.02 9.73
N PRO A 389 14.83 -3.32 10.82
CA PRO A 389 15.78 -2.91 11.84
C PRO A 389 16.54 -4.10 12.44
N VAL A 390 15.81 -5.12 12.88
CA VAL A 390 16.34 -6.36 13.46
C VAL A 390 15.94 -7.54 12.58
N LEU A 391 16.91 -8.36 12.17
CA LEU A 391 16.65 -9.57 11.36
C LEU A 391 16.13 -10.70 12.26
N MET A 392 15.00 -11.27 11.87
CA MET A 392 14.35 -12.41 12.51
C MET A 392 14.16 -13.54 11.49
N ASP A 393 14.30 -14.79 11.93
CA ASP A 393 13.94 -15.97 11.13
C ASP A 393 12.51 -16.46 11.46
N ALA A 394 12.08 -17.52 10.79
CA ALA A 394 10.74 -18.07 10.96
C ALA A 394 10.40 -18.34 12.43
N LYS A 395 11.34 -18.96 13.20
CA LYS A 395 11.11 -19.28 14.62
C LYS A 395 10.96 -18.01 15.48
N GLU A 396 11.75 -16.98 15.18
CA GLU A 396 11.66 -15.69 15.86
C GLU A 396 10.40 -14.91 15.51
N LEU A 397 9.82 -15.13 14.30
CA LEU A 397 8.57 -14.52 13.86
C LEU A 397 7.32 -15.19 14.46
N GLU A 398 7.39 -16.46 14.89
CA GLU A 398 6.26 -17.17 15.51
C GLU A 398 5.63 -16.39 16.67
N LYS A 399 6.44 -15.66 17.44
CA LYS A 399 5.97 -14.88 18.59
C LYS A 399 4.89 -13.86 18.27
N PHE A 400 4.86 -13.30 17.05
CA PHE A 400 3.85 -12.32 16.67
C PHE A 400 2.49 -12.99 16.50
N TYR A 401 2.45 -14.20 15.96
CA TYR A 401 1.21 -14.97 15.85
C TYR A 401 0.67 -15.37 17.21
N TYR A 402 1.54 -15.81 18.15
CA TYR A 402 1.13 -16.11 19.52
C TYR A 402 0.62 -14.89 20.27
N LYS A 403 1.19 -13.68 20.02
CA LYS A 403 0.74 -12.43 20.64
C LYS A 403 -0.65 -11.99 20.17
N VAL A 404 -1.04 -12.32 18.94
CA VAL A 404 -2.32 -11.92 18.38
C VAL A 404 -3.34 -13.06 18.28
N MET A 405 -3.00 -14.22 18.78
CA MET A 405 -3.94 -15.33 18.96
C MET A 405 -4.84 -15.06 20.19
N PRO A 406 -6.10 -15.51 20.21
CA PRO A 406 -7.01 -15.36 21.34
C PRO A 406 -6.50 -15.98 22.63
#